data_39e4546ce4d1cd1a2c7b7b2b27ab030c
#
_entry.id   39e4546ce4d1cd1a2c7b7b2b27ab030c
#
_cell.length_a   1.000
_cell.length_b   1.000
_cell.length_c   1.000
_cell.angle_alpha   90.00
_cell.angle_beta   90.00
_cell.angle_gamma   90.00
#
_symmetry.space_group_name_H-M   'P 1'
#
loop_
_entity.id
_entity.type
_entity.pdbx_description
1 polymer ?
#
loop_
_entity_poly.entity_id
_entity_poly.type
_entity_poly.pdbx_seq_one_letter_code
_entity_poly.pdbx_strand_id
1 'polypeptide(L)'
;MRNAWIICRRELGSYFSSPVAYVLLTLWGAIFGYFFWVALESFLRYGMEMQMSGQMYPMNLNEQVIRPLLQNVAVIGLFFLPMITMRLFAEEKRNGTIELLATSPIRDLEIIAGKWMAAMTLYGCMLLFTVVHFLFLFRYGSPDWKPLVVAYVGLLLEAGAMLAIGTFISSLTKNQIIAGTVTFGVLILLWVFSWVDFNSTGWAHVLSYMALTTHSESFMRGVVDSKDGIYYATLIFLGLFFTARSLESLRWRS
;
A
#
# COMPACT_ATOMS: atom_id res chain seq x y z
N MET A 1 12.85 -18.99 8.40
CA MET A 1 12.14 -17.87 9.03
C MET A 1 13.03 -16.95 9.89
N ARG A 2 13.99 -17.48 10.67
CA ARG A 2 14.90 -16.65 11.49
C ARG A 2 15.74 -15.67 10.63
N ASN A 3 16.22 -16.10 9.48
CA ASN A 3 17.02 -15.27 8.57
C ASN A 3 16.19 -14.14 7.93
N ALA A 4 14.95 -14.41 7.53
CA ALA A 4 14.04 -13.39 6.99
C ALA A 4 13.79 -12.26 7.99
N TRP A 5 13.61 -12.59 9.28
CA TRP A 5 13.46 -11.59 10.34
C TRP A 5 14.73 -10.76 10.58
N ILE A 6 15.90 -11.39 10.53
CA ILE A 6 17.19 -10.68 10.64
C ILE A 6 17.36 -9.70 9.49
N ILE A 7 17.02 -10.12 8.27
CA ILE A 7 17.06 -9.26 7.07
C ILE A 7 16.06 -8.11 7.20
N CYS A 8 14.83 -8.40 7.61
CA CYS A 8 13.81 -7.38 7.85
C CYS A 8 14.30 -6.31 8.84
N ARG A 9 14.87 -6.73 9.97
CA ARG A 9 15.40 -5.80 10.97
C ARG A 9 16.56 -4.95 10.42
N ARG A 10 17.45 -5.56 9.63
CA ARG A 10 18.57 -4.85 8.98
C ARG A 10 18.07 -3.80 8.00
N GLU A 11 17.10 -4.16 7.16
CA GLU A 11 16.51 -3.25 6.19
C GLU A 11 15.77 -2.09 6.88
N LEU A 12 14.98 -2.38 7.92
CA LEU A 12 14.34 -1.34 8.73
C LEU A 12 15.39 -0.41 9.36
N GLY A 13 16.47 -0.95 9.90
CA GLY A 13 17.60 -0.16 10.39
C GLY A 13 18.15 0.77 9.30
N SER A 14 18.30 0.28 8.08
CA SER A 14 18.75 1.08 6.93
C SER A 14 17.77 2.20 6.57
N TYR A 15 16.46 1.96 6.60
CA TYR A 15 15.46 3.00 6.37
C TYR A 15 15.53 4.12 7.42
N PHE A 16 15.63 3.76 8.70
CA PHE A 16 15.66 4.73 9.81
C PHE A 16 17.04 5.35 10.07
N SER A 17 18.12 4.78 9.57
CA SER A 17 19.45 5.43 9.58
C SER A 17 19.60 6.47 8.46
N SER A 18 18.74 6.42 7.45
CA SER A 18 18.66 7.38 6.35
C SER A 18 17.55 8.41 6.60
N PRO A 19 17.67 9.67 6.15
CA PRO A 19 16.59 10.65 6.25
C PRO A 19 15.32 10.27 5.47
N VAL A 20 15.40 9.30 4.56
CA VAL A 20 14.30 8.92 3.65
C VAL A 20 13.04 8.47 4.40
N ALA A 21 13.18 7.62 5.43
CA ALA A 21 12.01 7.17 6.20
C ALA A 21 11.31 8.34 6.90
N TYR A 22 12.08 9.25 7.49
CA TYR A 22 11.53 10.43 8.18
C TYR A 22 10.81 11.36 7.20
N VAL A 23 11.38 11.60 6.02
CA VAL A 23 10.75 12.41 4.97
C VAL A 23 9.44 11.76 4.51
N LEU A 24 9.43 10.45 4.25
CA LEU A 24 8.23 9.73 3.84
C LEU A 24 7.15 9.79 4.91
N LEU A 25 7.48 9.54 6.18
CA LEU A 25 6.54 9.59 7.29
C LEU A 25 5.99 11.00 7.52
N THR A 26 6.84 12.03 7.41
CA THR A 26 6.41 13.43 7.59
C THR A 26 5.49 13.87 6.46
N LEU A 27 5.84 13.59 5.20
CA LEU A 27 5.01 13.91 4.06
C LEU A 27 3.67 13.16 4.10
N TRP A 28 3.70 11.87 4.43
CA TRP A 28 2.50 11.08 4.61
C TRP A 28 1.58 11.67 5.68
N GLY A 29 2.13 11.95 6.87
CA GLY A 29 1.37 12.54 7.97
C GLY A 29 0.81 13.92 7.63
N ALA A 30 1.57 14.76 6.92
CA ALA A 30 1.12 16.09 6.49
C ALA A 30 -0.03 15.99 5.46
N ILE A 31 0.12 15.12 4.45
CA ILE A 31 -0.90 14.92 3.41
C ILE A 31 -2.16 14.33 4.02
N PHE A 32 -2.04 13.28 4.85
CA PHE A 32 -3.19 12.69 5.51
C PHE A 32 -3.88 13.67 6.46
N GLY A 33 -3.10 14.43 7.25
CA GLY A 33 -3.64 15.47 8.15
C GLY A 33 -4.42 16.54 7.40
N TYR A 34 -3.94 16.95 6.22
CA TYR A 34 -4.66 17.87 5.36
C TYR A 34 -5.99 17.30 4.86
N PHE A 35 -6.00 16.05 4.36
CA PHE A 35 -7.24 15.40 3.94
C PHE A 35 -8.20 15.18 5.10
N PHE A 36 -7.67 14.86 6.27
CA PHE A 36 -8.47 14.72 7.49
C PHE A 36 -9.15 16.05 7.85
N TRP A 37 -8.42 17.16 7.82
CA TRP A 37 -8.96 18.50 8.05
C TRP A 37 -10.08 18.82 7.07
N VAL A 38 -9.84 18.63 5.77
CA VAL A 38 -10.82 18.93 4.71
C VAL A 38 -12.08 18.05 4.86
N ALA A 39 -11.93 16.77 5.16
CA ALA A 39 -13.06 15.87 5.36
C ALA A 39 -13.90 16.26 6.58
N LEU A 40 -13.23 16.65 7.68
CA LEU A 40 -13.90 17.08 8.91
C LEU A 40 -14.64 18.41 8.70
N GLU A 41 -14.00 19.38 8.05
CA GLU A 41 -14.61 20.67 7.73
C GLU A 41 -15.86 20.49 6.84
N SER A 42 -15.73 19.67 5.80
CA SER A 42 -16.84 19.36 4.89
C SER A 42 -18.01 18.71 5.63
N PHE A 43 -17.73 17.77 6.54
CA PHE A 43 -18.73 17.11 7.36
C PHE A 43 -19.47 18.11 8.27
N LEU A 44 -18.74 18.97 8.96
CA LEU A 44 -19.32 19.99 9.85
C LEU A 44 -20.15 21.01 9.09
N ARG A 45 -19.63 21.48 7.94
CA ARG A 45 -20.33 22.42 7.07
C ARG A 45 -21.64 21.86 6.55
N TYR A 46 -21.62 20.61 6.05
CA TYR A 46 -22.80 19.90 5.60
C TYR A 46 -23.85 19.73 6.71
N GLY A 47 -23.39 19.42 7.94
CA GLY A 47 -24.28 19.33 9.11
C GLY A 47 -24.97 20.66 9.46
N MET A 48 -24.25 21.78 9.37
CA MET A 48 -24.84 23.12 9.60
C MET A 48 -25.86 23.50 8.54
N GLU A 49 -25.56 23.22 7.26
CA GLU A 49 -26.48 23.49 6.13
C GLU A 49 -27.79 22.69 6.26
N MET A 50 -27.69 21.40 6.65
CA MET A 50 -28.85 20.55 6.89
C MET A 50 -29.71 21.04 8.05
N GLN A 51 -29.08 21.48 9.13
CA GLN A 51 -29.80 22.05 10.29
C GLN A 51 -30.53 23.34 9.89
N MET A 52 -29.94 24.18 9.04
CA MET A 52 -30.56 25.41 8.55
C MET A 52 -31.73 25.15 7.58
N SER A 53 -31.65 24.10 6.76
CA SER A 53 -32.69 23.73 5.79
C SER A 53 -33.85 22.95 6.38
N GLY A 54 -33.78 22.55 7.66
CA GLY A 54 -34.82 21.77 8.33
C GLY A 54 -34.92 20.32 7.86
N GLN A 55 -33.99 19.85 7.04
CA GLN A 55 -33.93 18.47 6.57
C GLN A 55 -33.12 17.61 7.54
N MET A 56 -33.72 16.59 8.15
CA MET A 56 -33.00 15.60 8.95
C MET A 56 -32.52 14.46 8.06
N TYR A 57 -31.24 14.50 7.66
CA TYR A 57 -30.57 13.34 7.10
C TYR A 57 -29.66 12.68 8.15
N PRO A 58 -29.64 11.35 8.25
CA PRO A 58 -28.74 10.67 9.18
C PRO A 58 -27.28 10.93 8.81
N MET A 59 -26.58 11.70 9.63
CA MET A 59 -25.16 11.95 9.46
C MET A 59 -24.36 10.74 9.95
N ASN A 60 -23.65 10.07 9.06
CA ASN A 60 -22.84 8.90 9.38
C ASN A 60 -21.35 9.22 9.17
N LEU A 61 -20.60 9.32 10.30
CA LEU A 61 -19.17 9.59 10.30
C LEU A 61 -18.37 8.54 9.51
N ASN A 62 -18.79 7.28 9.56
CA ASN A 62 -18.09 6.21 8.84
C ASN A 62 -18.18 6.39 7.33
N GLU A 63 -19.36 6.71 6.80
CA GLU A 63 -19.61 6.86 5.37
C GLU A 63 -19.10 8.20 4.80
N GLN A 64 -19.20 9.27 5.58
CA GLN A 64 -18.94 10.62 5.09
C GLN A 64 -17.52 11.12 5.39
N VAL A 65 -16.85 10.55 6.40
CA VAL A 65 -15.49 10.96 6.79
C VAL A 65 -14.49 9.81 6.67
N ILE A 66 -14.74 8.70 7.39
CA ILE A 66 -13.76 7.63 7.52
C ILE A 66 -13.51 6.93 6.18
N ARG A 67 -14.56 6.50 5.48
CA ARG A 67 -14.45 5.78 4.21
C ARG A 67 -13.75 6.59 3.11
N PRO A 68 -14.11 7.85 2.82
CA PRO A 68 -13.38 8.66 1.84
C PRO A 68 -11.92 8.89 2.21
N LEU A 69 -11.61 9.05 3.51
CA LEU A 69 -10.23 9.18 3.98
C LEU A 69 -9.41 7.93 3.72
N LEU A 70 -9.96 6.74 3.99
CA LEU A 70 -9.27 5.48 3.75
C LEU A 70 -9.10 5.20 2.24
N GLN A 71 -10.08 5.59 1.41
CA GLN A 71 -9.92 5.55 -0.05
C GLN A 71 -8.79 6.47 -0.52
N ASN A 72 -8.68 7.68 0.04
CA ASN A 72 -7.56 8.56 -0.25
C ASN A 72 -6.21 7.96 0.19
N VAL A 73 -6.16 7.25 1.34
CA VAL A 73 -4.96 6.52 1.79
C VAL A 73 -4.52 5.50 0.74
N ALA A 74 -5.44 4.72 0.17
CA ALA A 74 -5.15 3.76 -0.90
C ALA A 74 -4.53 4.45 -2.13
N VAL A 75 -5.13 5.55 -2.58
CA VAL A 75 -4.64 6.33 -3.74
C VAL A 75 -3.29 6.99 -3.45
N ILE A 76 -3.10 7.57 -2.26
CA ILE A 76 -1.81 8.16 -1.87
C ILE A 76 -0.72 7.09 -1.84
N GLY A 77 -1.07 5.87 -1.44
CA GLY A 77 -0.18 4.71 -1.46
C GLY A 77 0.48 4.47 -2.83
N LEU A 78 -0.22 4.75 -3.95
CA LEU A 78 0.32 4.63 -5.31
C LEU A 78 1.60 5.46 -5.51
N PHE A 79 1.75 6.57 -4.80
CA PHE A 79 2.92 7.44 -4.88
C PHE A 79 4.02 7.02 -3.92
N PHE A 80 3.67 6.63 -2.70
CA PHE A 80 4.64 6.35 -1.65
C PHE A 80 5.24 4.94 -1.74
N LEU A 81 4.45 3.94 -2.12
CA LEU A 81 4.92 2.55 -2.16
C LEU A 81 6.01 2.29 -3.22
N PRO A 82 5.96 2.91 -4.43
CA PRO A 82 7.08 2.86 -5.36
C PRO A 82 8.37 3.45 -4.79
N MET A 83 8.30 4.52 -4.00
CA MET A 83 9.47 5.13 -3.35
C MET A 83 10.11 4.21 -2.30
N ILE A 84 9.31 3.38 -1.64
CA ILE A 84 9.81 2.37 -0.70
C ILE A 84 10.46 1.22 -1.47
N THR A 85 9.80 0.71 -2.51
CA THR A 85 10.24 -0.50 -3.22
C THR A 85 11.41 -0.28 -4.17
N MET A 86 11.57 0.93 -4.71
CA MET A 86 12.62 1.22 -5.70
C MET A 86 14.05 0.88 -5.21
N ARG A 87 14.27 0.89 -3.89
CA ARG A 87 15.59 0.66 -3.28
C ARG A 87 15.86 -0.80 -2.95
N LEU A 88 14.83 -1.64 -2.82
CA LEU A 88 14.92 -2.98 -2.21
C LEU A 88 15.98 -3.90 -2.86
N PHE A 89 16.05 -3.92 -4.18
CA PHE A 89 17.04 -4.69 -4.92
C PHE A 89 17.89 -3.84 -5.86
N ALA A 90 17.35 -2.77 -6.43
CA ALA A 90 18.08 -1.94 -7.38
C ALA A 90 19.31 -1.27 -6.75
N GLU A 91 19.25 -0.92 -5.46
CA GLU A 91 20.39 -0.37 -4.72
C GLU A 91 21.51 -1.40 -4.54
N GLU A 92 21.16 -2.63 -4.16
CA GLU A 92 22.15 -3.71 -4.01
C GLU A 92 22.80 -4.09 -5.35
N LYS A 93 22.00 -4.11 -6.41
CA LYS A 93 22.51 -4.32 -7.78
C LYS A 93 23.44 -3.20 -8.24
N ARG A 94 23.11 -1.96 -7.90
CA ARG A 94 23.95 -0.80 -8.22
C ARG A 94 25.27 -0.81 -7.48
N ASN A 95 25.25 -1.20 -6.21
CA ASN A 95 26.43 -1.24 -5.34
C ASN A 95 27.26 -2.52 -5.50
N GLY A 96 26.83 -3.48 -6.32
CA GLY A 96 27.50 -4.78 -6.50
C GLY A 96 27.35 -5.73 -5.31
N THR A 97 26.61 -5.35 -4.26
CA THR A 97 26.43 -6.17 -3.05
C THR A 97 25.46 -7.34 -3.25
N ILE A 98 24.77 -7.40 -4.38
CA ILE A 98 23.87 -8.52 -4.70
C ILE A 98 24.64 -9.84 -4.84
N GLU A 99 25.91 -9.80 -5.30
CA GLU A 99 26.75 -10.98 -5.42
C GLU A 99 27.09 -11.57 -4.05
N LEU A 100 27.31 -10.73 -3.04
CA LEU A 100 27.50 -11.16 -1.64
C LEU A 100 26.25 -11.83 -1.06
N LEU A 101 25.07 -11.35 -1.45
CA LEU A 101 23.80 -11.99 -1.09
C LEU A 101 23.63 -13.33 -1.80
N ALA A 102 23.98 -13.42 -3.08
CA ALA A 102 23.89 -14.65 -3.86
C ALA A 102 24.85 -15.76 -3.40
N THR A 103 26.02 -15.40 -2.86
CA THR A 103 27.00 -16.35 -2.29
C THR A 103 26.76 -16.70 -0.83
N SER A 104 25.84 -16.00 -0.16
CA SER A 104 25.50 -16.29 1.23
C SER A 104 24.71 -17.61 1.36
N PRO A 105 24.84 -18.36 2.48
CA PRO A 105 24.10 -19.61 2.69
C PRO A 105 22.65 -19.36 3.12
N ILE A 106 22.00 -18.34 2.55
CA ILE A 106 20.61 -17.94 2.83
C ILE A 106 19.74 -18.26 1.61
N ARG A 107 18.53 -18.76 1.84
CA ARG A 107 17.59 -19.04 0.75
C ARG A 107 17.04 -17.74 0.16
N ASP A 108 16.91 -17.66 -1.17
CA ASP A 108 16.40 -16.47 -1.86
C ASP A 108 15.03 -16.04 -1.33
N LEU A 109 14.16 -17.01 -1.01
CA LEU A 109 12.84 -16.74 -0.42
C LEU A 109 12.95 -16.03 0.94
N GLU A 110 13.97 -16.32 1.75
CA GLU A 110 14.16 -15.64 3.03
C GLU A 110 14.63 -14.19 2.84
N ILE A 111 15.43 -13.94 1.80
CA ILE A 111 15.88 -12.59 1.43
C ILE A 111 14.69 -11.77 0.96
N ILE A 112 13.93 -12.31 0.02
CA ILE A 112 12.76 -11.63 -0.58
C ILE A 112 11.71 -11.34 0.49
N ALA A 113 11.35 -12.35 1.28
CA ALA A 113 10.37 -12.20 2.36
C ALA A 113 10.85 -11.18 3.41
N GLY A 114 12.12 -11.19 3.77
CA GLY A 114 12.69 -10.23 4.73
C GLY A 114 12.61 -8.78 4.24
N LYS A 115 12.95 -8.54 2.97
CA LYS A 115 12.86 -7.21 2.36
C LYS A 115 11.41 -6.73 2.20
N TRP A 116 10.53 -7.62 1.72
CA TRP A 116 9.11 -7.30 1.58
C TRP A 116 8.46 -7.01 2.94
N MET A 117 8.77 -7.79 3.98
CA MET A 117 8.28 -7.54 5.34
C MET A 117 8.80 -6.20 5.90
N ALA A 118 10.04 -5.81 5.59
CA ALA A 118 10.57 -4.51 6.00
C ALA A 118 9.78 -3.36 5.36
N ALA A 119 9.48 -3.45 4.07
CA ALA A 119 8.65 -2.49 3.35
C ALA A 119 7.21 -2.43 3.92
N MET A 120 6.61 -3.60 4.20
CA MET A 120 5.30 -3.69 4.86
C MET A 120 5.31 -3.06 6.26
N THR A 121 6.37 -3.26 7.02
CA THR A 121 6.49 -2.66 8.36
C THR A 121 6.59 -1.14 8.27
N LEU A 122 7.35 -0.60 7.31
CA LEU A 122 7.43 0.84 7.10
C LEU A 122 6.06 1.41 6.72
N TYR A 123 5.32 0.74 5.83
CA TYR A 123 3.95 1.14 5.50
C TYR A 123 3.02 1.03 6.72
N GLY A 124 3.16 0.00 7.53
CA GLY A 124 2.45 -0.13 8.81
C GLY A 124 2.71 1.06 9.75
N CYS A 125 3.95 1.54 9.82
CA CYS A 125 4.28 2.77 10.56
C CYS A 125 3.57 4.00 9.96
N MET A 126 3.46 4.09 8.62
CA MET A 126 2.70 5.17 7.96
C MET A 126 1.21 5.10 8.33
N LEU A 127 0.62 3.91 8.35
CA LEU A 127 -0.77 3.73 8.78
C LEU A 127 -0.99 4.07 10.26
N LEU A 128 0.00 3.86 11.15
CA LEU A 128 -0.11 4.24 12.55
C LEU A 128 -0.35 5.75 12.75
N PHE A 129 0.20 6.60 11.88
CA PHE A 129 -0.11 8.03 11.90
C PHE A 129 -1.59 8.31 11.62
N THR A 130 -2.21 7.54 10.75
CA THR A 130 -3.65 7.71 10.44
C THR A 130 -4.54 7.28 11.62
N VAL A 131 -4.12 6.27 12.39
CA VAL A 131 -4.84 5.81 13.59
C VAL A 131 -4.98 6.92 14.61
N VAL A 132 -3.95 7.76 14.79
CA VAL A 132 -4.00 8.89 15.75
C VAL A 132 -5.14 9.84 15.41
N HIS A 133 -5.37 10.13 14.13
CA HIS A 133 -6.46 10.99 13.67
C HIS A 133 -7.83 10.34 13.91
N PHE A 134 -7.96 9.03 13.69
CA PHE A 134 -9.20 8.32 13.97
C PHE A 134 -9.49 8.21 15.47
N LEU A 135 -8.47 8.08 16.33
CA LEU A 135 -8.65 8.16 17.78
C LEU A 135 -9.28 9.49 18.21
N PHE A 136 -8.91 10.59 17.54
CA PHE A 136 -9.54 11.89 17.75
C PHE A 136 -11.04 11.84 17.40
N LEU A 137 -11.41 11.22 16.25
CA LEU A 137 -12.82 11.04 15.89
C LEU A 137 -13.59 10.18 16.91
N PHE A 138 -12.97 9.15 17.47
CA PHE A 138 -13.60 8.33 18.52
C PHE A 138 -13.77 9.08 19.84
N ARG A 139 -12.93 10.08 20.10
CA ARG A 139 -13.03 10.89 21.33
C ARG A 139 -14.17 11.90 21.29
N TYR A 140 -14.48 12.45 20.11
CA TYR A 140 -15.47 13.53 19.94
C TYR A 140 -16.71 13.11 19.17
N GLY A 141 -16.69 11.95 18.55
CA GLY A 141 -17.81 11.35 17.84
C GLY A 141 -18.08 9.93 18.34
N SER A 142 -19.00 9.24 17.68
CA SER A 142 -19.33 7.83 17.94
C SER A 142 -19.29 6.99 16.67
N PRO A 143 -18.15 6.94 15.93
CA PRO A 143 -18.05 6.10 14.76
C PRO A 143 -18.01 4.60 15.14
N ASP A 144 -18.43 3.73 14.23
CA ASP A 144 -18.29 2.29 14.41
C ASP A 144 -16.85 1.87 14.10
N TRP A 145 -16.21 1.14 15.02
CA TRP A 145 -14.83 0.68 14.88
C TRP A 145 -14.69 -0.57 14.00
N LYS A 146 -15.77 -1.36 13.83
CA LYS A 146 -15.71 -2.63 13.07
C LYS A 146 -15.37 -2.42 11.59
N PRO A 147 -16.06 -1.52 10.85
CA PRO A 147 -15.68 -1.22 9.46
C PRO A 147 -14.26 -0.68 9.34
N LEU A 148 -13.80 0.10 10.32
CA LEU A 148 -12.46 0.67 10.33
C LEU A 148 -11.38 -0.42 10.38
N VAL A 149 -11.51 -1.42 11.26
CA VAL A 149 -10.55 -2.52 11.36
C VAL A 149 -10.49 -3.31 10.05
N VAL A 150 -11.66 -3.62 9.47
CA VAL A 150 -11.74 -4.34 8.19
C VAL A 150 -11.06 -3.55 7.06
N ALA A 151 -11.28 -2.23 7.02
CA ALA A 151 -10.65 -1.36 6.03
C ALA A 151 -9.11 -1.31 6.18
N TYR A 152 -8.58 -1.28 7.41
CA TYR A 152 -7.13 -1.37 7.62
C TYR A 152 -6.54 -2.72 7.15
N VAL A 153 -7.26 -3.82 7.32
CA VAL A 153 -6.86 -5.11 6.75
C VAL A 153 -6.82 -5.04 5.22
N GLY A 154 -7.84 -4.43 4.60
CA GLY A 154 -7.86 -4.18 3.15
C GLY A 154 -6.67 -3.36 2.67
N LEU A 155 -6.36 -2.24 3.35
CA LEU A 155 -5.20 -1.39 3.05
C LEU A 155 -3.87 -2.14 3.15
N LEU A 156 -3.71 -3.01 4.16
CA LEU A 156 -2.50 -3.83 4.30
C LEU A 156 -2.38 -4.86 3.17
N LEU A 157 -3.48 -5.50 2.76
CA LEU A 157 -3.50 -6.44 1.65
C LEU A 157 -3.19 -5.75 0.32
N GLU A 158 -3.83 -4.62 0.03
CA GLU A 158 -3.62 -3.81 -1.17
C GLU A 158 -2.17 -3.32 -1.24
N ALA A 159 -1.65 -2.74 -0.16
CA ALA A 159 -0.26 -2.32 -0.09
C ALA A 159 0.72 -3.50 -0.22
N GLY A 160 0.39 -4.65 0.36
CA GLY A 160 1.18 -5.86 0.21
C GLY A 160 1.33 -6.30 -1.23
N ALA A 161 0.25 -6.20 -2.03
CA ALA A 161 0.27 -6.48 -3.47
C ALA A 161 1.10 -5.44 -4.23
N MET A 162 0.89 -4.15 -3.95
CA MET A 162 1.67 -3.07 -4.57
C MET A 162 3.17 -3.19 -4.26
N LEU A 163 3.52 -3.49 -3.01
CA LEU A 163 4.91 -3.70 -2.59
C LEU A 163 5.51 -4.96 -3.23
N ALA A 164 4.75 -6.03 -3.43
CA ALA A 164 5.23 -7.22 -4.12
C ALA A 164 5.53 -6.95 -5.60
N ILE A 165 4.66 -6.22 -6.29
CA ILE A 165 4.89 -5.76 -7.67
C ILE A 165 6.15 -4.88 -7.74
N GLY A 166 6.27 -3.90 -6.86
CA GLY A 166 7.43 -3.00 -6.83
C GLY A 166 8.74 -3.73 -6.48
N THR A 167 8.70 -4.73 -5.60
CA THR A 167 9.83 -5.59 -5.28
C THR A 167 10.31 -6.35 -6.50
N PHE A 168 9.38 -6.91 -7.29
CA PHE A 168 9.70 -7.57 -8.55
C PHE A 168 10.35 -6.61 -9.54
N ILE A 169 9.76 -5.44 -9.78
CA ILE A 169 10.31 -4.45 -10.72
C ILE A 169 11.70 -3.97 -10.26
N SER A 170 11.90 -3.74 -8.96
CA SER A 170 13.19 -3.40 -8.37
C SER A 170 14.25 -4.49 -8.61
N SER A 171 13.83 -5.76 -8.68
CA SER A 171 14.74 -6.88 -8.96
C SER A 171 15.19 -6.96 -10.43
N LEU A 172 14.55 -6.25 -11.35
CA LEU A 172 14.89 -6.30 -12.78
C LEU A 172 15.94 -5.26 -13.20
N THR A 173 16.13 -4.18 -12.44
CA THR A 173 17.00 -3.06 -12.81
C THR A 173 18.05 -2.74 -11.73
N LYS A 174 19.14 -2.07 -12.15
CA LYS A 174 20.16 -1.49 -11.26
C LYS A 174 19.88 -0.02 -10.93
N ASN A 175 18.93 0.60 -11.62
CA ASN A 175 18.62 2.02 -11.46
C ASN A 175 17.35 2.19 -10.61
N GLN A 176 17.51 2.80 -9.44
CA GLN A 176 16.40 3.05 -8.51
C GLN A 176 15.29 3.94 -9.10
N ILE A 177 15.68 4.97 -9.90
CA ILE A 177 14.71 5.89 -10.52
C ILE A 177 13.86 5.12 -11.53
N ILE A 178 14.48 4.27 -12.37
CA ILE A 178 13.76 3.43 -13.32
C ILE A 178 12.84 2.47 -12.57
N ALA A 179 13.33 1.82 -11.51
CA ALA A 179 12.51 0.92 -10.68
C ALA A 179 11.26 1.64 -10.13
N GLY A 180 11.46 2.82 -9.52
CA GLY A 180 10.37 3.62 -8.97
C GLY A 180 9.37 4.09 -10.03
N THR A 181 9.86 4.64 -11.15
CA THR A 181 9.02 5.14 -12.24
C THR A 181 8.20 4.05 -12.89
N VAL A 182 8.81 2.88 -13.18
CA VAL A 182 8.10 1.74 -13.79
C VAL A 182 7.08 1.18 -12.80
N THR A 183 7.44 1.05 -11.51
CA THR A 183 6.49 0.61 -10.48
C THR A 183 5.30 1.56 -10.40
N PHE A 184 5.55 2.85 -10.33
CA PHE A 184 4.50 3.87 -10.31
C PHE A 184 3.60 3.80 -11.54
N GLY A 185 4.19 3.66 -12.75
CA GLY A 185 3.44 3.52 -13.99
C GLY A 185 2.54 2.29 -14.01
N VAL A 186 3.05 1.14 -13.54
CA VAL A 186 2.26 -0.10 -13.44
C VAL A 186 1.12 0.04 -12.43
N LEU A 187 1.38 0.62 -11.25
CA LEU A 187 0.35 0.80 -10.22
C LEU A 187 -0.73 1.80 -10.66
N ILE A 188 -0.36 2.92 -11.31
CA ILE A 188 -1.32 3.85 -11.89
C ILE A 188 -2.17 3.18 -12.97
N LEU A 189 -1.56 2.39 -13.83
CA LEU A 189 -2.30 1.67 -14.88
C LEU A 189 -3.33 0.72 -14.27
N LEU A 190 -2.96 -0.04 -13.23
CA LEU A 190 -3.89 -0.90 -12.49
C LEU A 190 -4.97 -0.09 -11.77
N TRP A 191 -4.68 1.12 -11.33
CA TRP A 191 -5.67 2.02 -10.73
C TRP A 191 -6.64 2.59 -11.77
N VAL A 192 -6.14 3.03 -12.92
CA VAL A 192 -6.97 3.59 -14.02
C VAL A 192 -7.95 2.55 -14.57
N PHE A 193 -7.61 1.26 -14.50
CA PHE A 193 -8.55 0.19 -14.87
C PHE A 193 -9.84 0.18 -14.04
N SER A 194 -9.84 0.78 -12.84
CA SER A 194 -11.07 0.93 -12.05
C SER A 194 -12.10 1.89 -12.66
N TRP A 195 -11.69 2.72 -13.60
CA TRP A 195 -12.59 3.64 -14.31
C TRP A 195 -13.31 2.99 -15.49
N VAL A 196 -12.90 1.78 -15.84
CA VAL A 196 -13.58 1.01 -16.89
C VAL A 196 -14.90 0.48 -16.33
N ASP A 197 -15.99 0.73 -17.04
CA ASP A 197 -17.32 0.34 -16.58
C ASP A 197 -17.47 -1.18 -16.45
N PHE A 198 -17.88 -1.64 -15.28
CA PHE A 198 -18.12 -3.06 -14.97
C PHE A 198 -19.22 -3.71 -15.83
N ASN A 199 -20.15 -2.90 -16.34
CA ASN A 199 -21.23 -3.37 -17.19
C ASN A 199 -20.81 -3.62 -18.66
N SER A 200 -19.57 -3.28 -19.01
CA SER A 200 -19.02 -3.54 -20.33
C SER A 200 -18.71 -5.03 -20.50
N THR A 201 -18.97 -5.56 -21.68
CA THR A 201 -18.70 -6.95 -22.04
C THR A 201 -17.30 -7.13 -22.61
N GLY A 202 -16.76 -8.35 -22.53
CA GLY A 202 -15.49 -8.70 -23.15
C GLY A 202 -14.25 -8.24 -22.36
N TRP A 203 -13.27 -7.68 -23.06
CA TRP A 203 -11.97 -7.28 -22.48
C TRP A 203 -12.06 -6.22 -21.38
N ALA A 204 -13.06 -5.34 -21.46
CA ALA A 204 -13.26 -4.30 -20.46
C ALA A 204 -13.61 -4.88 -19.09
N HIS A 205 -14.37 -5.96 -19.03
CA HIS A 205 -14.64 -6.67 -17.77
C HIS A 205 -13.36 -7.29 -17.16
N VAL A 206 -12.45 -7.82 -17.99
CA VAL A 206 -11.16 -8.35 -17.52
C VAL A 206 -10.30 -7.22 -16.94
N LEU A 207 -10.22 -6.08 -17.63
CA LEU A 207 -9.45 -4.92 -17.16
C LEU A 207 -9.98 -4.36 -15.83
N SER A 208 -11.31 -4.21 -15.71
CA SER A 208 -11.92 -3.75 -14.46
C SER A 208 -11.70 -4.72 -13.30
N TYR A 209 -11.65 -6.03 -13.57
CA TYR A 209 -11.32 -7.04 -12.56
C TYR A 209 -9.84 -6.97 -12.13
N MET A 210 -8.92 -6.54 -13.01
CA MET A 210 -7.51 -6.35 -12.67
C MET A 210 -7.25 -5.09 -11.83
N ALA A 211 -8.24 -4.21 -11.67
CA ALA A 211 -8.07 -2.96 -10.94
C ALA A 211 -7.89 -3.20 -9.43
N LEU A 212 -6.83 -2.62 -8.85
CA LEU A 212 -6.52 -2.76 -7.41
C LEU A 212 -7.63 -2.19 -6.53
N THR A 213 -8.11 -0.99 -6.83
CA THR A 213 -9.08 -0.28 -5.99
C THR A 213 -10.49 -0.87 -6.03
N THR A 214 -10.84 -1.60 -7.08
CA THR A 214 -12.14 -2.29 -7.16
C THR A 214 -12.30 -3.33 -6.04
N HIS A 215 -11.23 -4.04 -5.72
CA HIS A 215 -11.21 -5.06 -4.67
C HIS A 215 -11.03 -4.47 -3.25
N SER A 216 -10.56 -3.23 -3.11
CA SER A 216 -10.47 -2.59 -1.79
C SER A 216 -11.80 -1.99 -1.32
N GLU A 217 -12.75 -1.74 -2.24
CA GLU A 217 -14.01 -1.09 -1.92
C GLU A 217 -14.86 -1.89 -0.92
N SER A 218 -14.93 -3.22 -1.02
CA SER A 218 -15.61 -4.09 -0.06
C SER A 218 -15.03 -3.93 1.35
N PHE A 219 -13.71 -3.94 1.47
CA PHE A 219 -13.03 -3.73 2.76
C PHE A 219 -13.31 -2.32 3.33
N MET A 220 -13.35 -1.28 2.47
CA MET A 220 -13.67 0.09 2.91
C MET A 220 -15.11 0.24 3.41
N ARG A 221 -16.01 -0.64 2.96
CA ARG A 221 -17.40 -0.74 3.47
C ARG A 221 -17.51 -1.60 4.75
N GLY A 222 -16.40 -2.17 5.22
CA GLY A 222 -16.38 -3.06 6.38
C GLY A 222 -16.82 -4.50 6.08
N VAL A 223 -16.82 -4.90 4.82
CA VAL A 223 -17.19 -6.25 4.37
C VAL A 223 -15.92 -7.00 3.95
N VAL A 224 -15.73 -8.19 4.51
CA VAL A 224 -14.65 -9.10 4.09
C VAL A 224 -15.19 -10.04 3.03
N ASP A 225 -14.84 -9.78 1.77
CA ASP A 225 -15.14 -10.70 0.67
C ASP A 225 -13.92 -11.59 0.39
N SER A 226 -14.12 -12.90 0.41
CA SER A 226 -13.03 -13.87 0.18
C SER A 226 -12.40 -13.72 -1.20
N LYS A 227 -13.16 -13.33 -2.23
CA LYS A 227 -12.64 -13.12 -3.60
C LYS A 227 -11.59 -12.01 -3.62
N ASP A 228 -11.84 -10.91 -2.88
CA ASP A 228 -10.94 -9.75 -2.84
C ASP A 228 -9.66 -10.09 -2.06
N GLY A 229 -9.80 -10.85 -0.96
CA GLY A 229 -8.66 -11.38 -0.22
C GLY A 229 -7.78 -12.31 -1.07
N ILE A 230 -8.39 -13.23 -1.82
CA ILE A 230 -7.69 -14.15 -2.72
C ILE A 230 -6.99 -13.38 -3.85
N TYR A 231 -7.63 -12.35 -4.41
CA TYR A 231 -7.03 -11.50 -5.42
C TYR A 231 -5.72 -10.87 -4.95
N TYR A 232 -5.71 -10.20 -3.79
CA TYR A 232 -4.50 -9.61 -3.24
C TYR A 232 -3.44 -10.66 -2.87
N ALA A 233 -3.85 -11.77 -2.26
CA ALA A 233 -2.94 -12.86 -1.94
C ALA A 233 -2.26 -13.44 -3.18
N THR A 234 -3.00 -13.56 -4.29
CA THR A 234 -2.49 -14.01 -5.58
C THR A 234 -1.46 -13.03 -6.15
N LEU A 235 -1.73 -11.72 -6.10
CA LEU A 235 -0.79 -10.69 -6.56
C LEU A 235 0.49 -10.68 -5.72
N ILE A 236 0.37 -10.80 -4.40
CA ILE A 236 1.52 -10.91 -3.48
C ILE A 236 2.35 -12.14 -3.85
N PHE A 237 1.71 -13.29 -3.98
CA PHE A 237 2.39 -14.53 -4.34
C PHE A 237 3.12 -14.43 -5.69
N LEU A 238 2.44 -13.92 -6.73
CA LEU A 238 3.02 -13.77 -8.06
C LEU A 238 4.20 -12.78 -8.06
N GLY A 239 4.06 -11.63 -7.40
CA GLY A 239 5.13 -10.64 -7.32
C GLY A 239 6.38 -11.20 -6.64
N LEU A 240 6.23 -11.89 -5.51
CA LEU A 240 7.34 -12.50 -4.80
C LEU A 240 7.90 -13.71 -5.57
N PHE A 241 7.07 -14.49 -6.23
CA PHE A 241 7.50 -15.61 -7.08
C PHE A 241 8.33 -15.15 -8.26
N PHE A 242 7.88 -14.13 -9.00
CA PHE A 242 8.65 -13.57 -10.12
C PHE A 242 9.94 -12.91 -9.63
N THR A 243 9.96 -12.32 -8.43
CA THR A 243 11.18 -11.82 -7.81
C THR A 243 12.18 -12.95 -7.57
N ALA A 244 11.73 -14.11 -7.06
CA ALA A 244 12.59 -15.28 -6.86
C ALA A 244 13.18 -15.77 -8.19
N ARG A 245 12.37 -15.88 -9.22
CA ARG A 245 12.84 -16.26 -10.58
C ARG A 245 13.85 -15.26 -11.16
N SER A 246 13.62 -13.96 -10.91
CA SER A 246 14.57 -12.92 -11.33
C SER A 246 15.93 -13.10 -10.64
N LEU A 247 15.96 -13.40 -9.34
CA LEU A 247 17.23 -13.62 -8.61
C LEU A 247 17.93 -14.93 -9.02
N GLU A 248 17.19 -16.01 -9.18
CA GLU A 248 17.73 -17.27 -9.69
C GLU A 248 18.43 -17.06 -11.06
N SER A 249 17.83 -16.30 -11.96
CA SER A 249 18.41 -16.04 -13.29
C SER A 249 19.75 -15.29 -13.24
N LEU A 250 20.01 -14.54 -12.17
CA LEU A 250 21.30 -13.86 -11.97
C LEU A 250 22.40 -14.84 -11.54
N ARG A 251 22.07 -15.86 -10.74
CA ARG A 251 23.02 -16.90 -10.34
C ARG A 251 23.53 -17.77 -11.49
N TRP A 252 22.72 -17.91 -12.55
CA TRP A 252 23.13 -18.68 -13.75
C TRP A 252 24.00 -17.88 -14.72
N ARG A 253 24.10 -16.55 -14.52
CA ARG A 253 24.88 -15.65 -15.37
C ARG A 253 26.23 -15.22 -14.77
N SER A 254 26.45 -15.51 -13.50
CA SER A 254 27.71 -15.33 -12.77
C SER A 254 28.50 -16.65 -12.74
#